data_09813319294fe30aa717f2909dec29cf
#
_entry.id   09813319294fe30aa717f2909dec29cf
#
_cell.length_a   1.000
_cell.length_b   1.000
_cell.length_c   1.000
_cell.angle_alpha   90.00
_cell.angle_beta   90.00
_cell.angle_gamma   90.00
#
_symmetry.space_group_name_H-M   'P 1'
#
loop_
_entity.id
_entity.type
_entity.pdbx_description
1 polymer ?
#
loop_
_entity_poly.entity_id
_entity_poly.type
_entity_poly.pdbx_seq_one_letter_code
_entity_poly.pdbx_strand_id
1 'polypeptide(L)'
;MTYSYSNLNYGEPVVNNNSAFYQKVMVWVTAAMGAAAFGSLFIGPLVPPALMLPLYVVVLIALIVASFSRKTLNPTFSNVFAIAVPALLGIILYPTLNYYLSSGMGNIVSMAAMGTVVIFGGMAVLGWVSQVNLNRWMPKLFFILLGIIVLSILNVFFFKLTLISLLISMAVVVIMAIYTFIDIQMLRDRNPHDNVPASFYALNLFLNIYNIFVNLLNILGILRN
;
A
#
# COMPACT_ATOMS: atom_id res chain seq x y z
N MET A 1 21.09 -58.07 27.12
CA MET A 1 20.10 -57.02 26.87
C MET A 1 20.76 -55.93 26.02
N THR A 2 20.56 -55.99 24.72
CA THR A 2 21.12 -55.07 23.72
C THR A 2 20.08 -53.98 23.47
N TYR A 3 20.33 -52.76 23.95
CA TYR A 3 19.51 -51.60 23.66
C TYR A 3 19.82 -51.09 22.23
N SER A 4 18.86 -51.27 21.34
CA SER A 4 18.89 -50.74 19.96
C SER A 4 18.62 -49.22 20.00
N TYR A 5 19.63 -48.38 19.74
CA TYR A 5 19.55 -46.93 19.53
C TYR A 5 19.21 -46.61 18.05
N SER A 6 18.05 -47.00 17.56
CA SER A 6 17.69 -46.81 16.15
C SER A 6 16.47 -45.93 15.96
N ASN A 7 16.26 -44.85 16.75
CA ASN A 7 15.24 -43.84 16.48
C ASN A 7 15.66 -42.42 16.90
N LEU A 8 16.90 -42.02 16.55
CA LEU A 8 17.17 -40.61 16.45
C LEU A 8 16.70 -40.15 15.09
N ASN A 9 15.41 -39.75 15.02
CA ASN A 9 14.91 -38.92 13.95
C ASN A 9 15.70 -37.60 14.02
N TYR A 10 16.78 -37.50 13.25
CA TYR A 10 17.37 -36.23 12.89
C TYR A 10 16.27 -35.52 12.10
N GLY A 11 15.54 -34.61 12.79
CA GLY A 11 14.52 -33.80 12.17
C GLY A 11 15.09 -33.21 10.88
N GLU A 12 14.42 -33.48 9.78
CA GLU A 12 14.74 -32.83 8.51
C GLU A 12 14.90 -31.34 8.81
N PRO A 13 15.92 -30.66 8.24
CA PRO A 13 16.07 -29.23 8.42
C PRO A 13 14.73 -28.60 8.07
N VAL A 14 14.11 -27.91 9.02
CA VAL A 14 12.89 -27.14 8.78
C VAL A 14 13.25 -26.16 7.68
N VAL A 15 12.99 -26.56 6.43
CA VAL A 15 13.17 -25.70 5.27
C VAL A 15 12.34 -24.47 5.56
N ASN A 16 13.03 -23.36 5.83
CA ASN A 16 12.40 -22.11 6.19
C ASN A 16 11.52 -21.67 5.00
N ASN A 17 10.24 -22.03 5.05
CA ASN A 17 9.27 -21.86 3.96
C ASN A 17 8.91 -20.37 3.74
N ASN A 18 9.65 -19.47 4.42
CA ASN A 18 9.45 -18.03 4.33
C ASN A 18 9.85 -17.49 2.94
N SER A 19 10.88 -18.05 2.29
CA SER A 19 11.31 -17.58 0.96
C SER A 19 10.21 -17.75 -0.09
N ALA A 20 9.52 -18.88 -0.12
CA ALA A 20 8.39 -19.13 -1.02
C ALA A 20 7.20 -18.20 -0.71
N PHE A 21 6.99 -17.86 0.55
CA PHE A 21 5.95 -16.91 0.94
C PHE A 21 6.28 -15.49 0.50
N TYR A 22 7.53 -15.03 0.68
CA TYR A 22 7.96 -13.70 0.23
C TYR A 22 7.85 -13.57 -1.30
N GLN A 23 8.22 -14.62 -2.06
CA GLN A 23 8.01 -14.66 -3.50
C GLN A 23 6.52 -14.50 -3.86
N LYS A 24 5.61 -15.20 -3.17
CA LYS A 24 4.16 -15.03 -3.36
C LYS A 24 3.71 -13.60 -3.07
N VAL A 25 4.20 -12.96 -2.01
CA VAL A 25 3.87 -11.56 -1.71
C VAL A 25 4.33 -10.65 -2.85
N MET A 26 5.57 -10.82 -3.36
CA MET A 26 6.08 -10.01 -4.46
C MET A 26 5.30 -10.20 -5.76
N VAL A 27 4.89 -11.44 -6.08
CA VAL A 27 4.00 -11.72 -7.22
C VAL A 27 2.66 -10.99 -7.07
N TRP A 28 2.06 -11.00 -5.87
CA TRP A 28 0.82 -10.28 -5.62
C TRP A 28 0.99 -8.76 -5.67
N VAL A 29 2.11 -8.20 -5.19
CA VAL A 29 2.41 -6.76 -5.33
C VAL A 29 2.51 -6.38 -6.81
N THR A 30 3.23 -7.19 -7.60
CA THR A 30 3.36 -6.95 -9.05
C THR A 30 2.01 -7.04 -9.75
N ALA A 31 1.18 -8.03 -9.39
CA ALA A 31 -0.18 -8.16 -9.92
C ALA A 31 -1.06 -6.97 -9.55
N ALA A 32 -0.98 -6.47 -8.30
CA ALA A 32 -1.69 -5.29 -7.84
C ALA A 32 -1.27 -4.02 -8.62
N MET A 33 0.04 -3.83 -8.84
CA MET A 33 0.54 -2.72 -9.66
C MET A 33 0.09 -2.84 -11.12
N GLY A 34 0.12 -4.05 -11.68
CA GLY A 34 -0.42 -4.33 -13.02
C GLY A 34 -1.91 -4.04 -13.14
N ALA A 35 -2.70 -4.42 -12.12
CA ALA A 35 -4.13 -4.12 -12.06
C ALA A 35 -4.41 -2.61 -11.98
N ALA A 36 -3.62 -1.86 -11.19
CA ALA A 36 -3.73 -0.41 -11.12
C ALA A 36 -3.34 0.25 -12.45
N ALA A 37 -2.27 -0.19 -13.09
CA ALA A 37 -1.87 0.29 -14.41
C ALA A 37 -2.96 0.00 -15.46
N PHE A 38 -3.51 -1.22 -15.47
CA PHE A 38 -4.61 -1.59 -16.35
C PHE A 38 -5.85 -0.73 -16.11
N GLY A 39 -6.24 -0.55 -14.84
CA GLY A 39 -7.35 0.32 -14.45
C GLY A 39 -7.16 1.76 -14.93
N SER A 40 -5.95 2.31 -14.78
CA SER A 40 -5.65 3.67 -15.19
C SER A 40 -5.61 3.83 -16.72
N LEU A 41 -4.96 2.93 -17.44
CA LEU A 41 -4.72 3.10 -18.88
C LEU A 41 -5.90 2.72 -19.75
N PHE A 42 -6.64 1.67 -19.37
CA PHE A 42 -7.69 1.10 -20.22
C PHE A 42 -9.10 1.42 -19.74
N ILE A 43 -9.35 1.42 -18.43
CA ILE A 43 -10.69 1.64 -17.89
C ILE A 43 -10.91 3.11 -17.53
N GLY A 44 -9.90 3.78 -16.94
CA GLY A 44 -9.99 5.17 -16.51
C GLY A 44 -10.50 6.14 -17.57
N PRO A 45 -10.03 6.06 -18.85
CA PRO A 45 -10.53 6.90 -19.93
C PRO A 45 -12.02 6.74 -20.25
N LEU A 46 -12.59 5.57 -19.92
CA LEU A 46 -14.00 5.24 -20.21
C LEU A 46 -14.95 5.68 -19.09
N VAL A 47 -14.43 6.02 -17.92
CA VAL A 47 -15.24 6.38 -16.74
C VAL A 47 -15.54 7.89 -16.74
N PRO A 48 -16.82 8.30 -16.73
CA PRO A 48 -17.20 9.72 -16.66
C PRO A 48 -16.64 10.37 -15.38
N PRO A 49 -16.18 11.63 -15.45
CA PRO A 49 -15.64 12.35 -14.29
C PRO A 49 -16.61 12.41 -13.09
N ALA A 50 -17.92 12.45 -13.34
CA ALA A 50 -18.94 12.46 -12.29
C ALA A 50 -18.93 11.21 -11.39
N LEU A 51 -18.44 10.07 -11.91
CA LEU A 51 -18.36 8.81 -11.15
C LEU A 51 -17.06 8.67 -10.34
N MET A 52 -16.07 9.52 -10.54
CA MET A 52 -14.78 9.42 -9.84
C MET A 52 -14.92 9.62 -8.34
N LEU A 53 -15.69 10.63 -7.90
CA LEU A 53 -15.91 10.89 -6.47
C LEU A 53 -16.70 9.76 -5.78
N PRO A 54 -17.85 9.28 -6.30
CA PRO A 54 -18.52 8.10 -5.76
C PRO A 54 -17.61 6.87 -5.69
N LEU A 55 -16.82 6.62 -6.71
CA LEU A 55 -15.89 5.50 -6.77
C LEU A 55 -14.83 5.59 -5.66
N TYR A 56 -14.27 6.78 -5.47
CA TYR A 56 -13.31 7.04 -4.39
C TYR A 56 -13.90 6.75 -3.00
N VAL A 57 -15.14 7.21 -2.75
CA VAL A 57 -15.85 6.97 -1.48
C VAL A 57 -16.09 5.48 -1.26
N VAL A 58 -16.50 4.74 -2.31
CA VAL A 58 -16.71 3.28 -2.21
C VAL A 58 -15.40 2.56 -1.86
N VAL A 59 -14.30 2.90 -2.53
CA VAL A 59 -12.98 2.30 -2.24
C VAL A 59 -12.52 2.65 -0.83
N LEU A 60 -12.69 3.88 -0.38
CA LEU A 60 -12.34 4.32 0.97
C LEU A 60 -13.10 3.51 2.03
N ILE A 61 -14.43 3.38 1.87
CA ILE A 61 -15.27 2.59 2.78
C ILE A 61 -14.82 1.12 2.77
N ALA A 62 -14.57 0.55 1.59
CA ALA A 62 -14.11 -0.82 1.46
C ALA A 62 -12.77 -1.06 2.19
N LEU A 63 -11.83 -0.13 2.08
CA LEU A 63 -10.54 -0.20 2.80
C LEU A 63 -10.70 -0.07 4.31
N ILE A 64 -11.58 0.83 4.79
CA ILE A 64 -11.87 0.97 6.21
C ILE A 64 -12.48 -0.34 6.74
N VAL A 65 -13.50 -0.88 6.08
CA VAL A 65 -14.14 -2.15 6.47
C VAL A 65 -13.13 -3.30 6.49
N ALA A 66 -12.28 -3.40 5.46
CA ALA A 66 -11.23 -4.41 5.40
C ALA A 66 -10.21 -4.28 6.56
N SER A 67 -9.91 -3.06 7.00
CA SER A 67 -8.97 -2.81 8.11
C SER A 67 -9.48 -3.37 9.44
N PHE A 68 -10.79 -3.38 9.67
CA PHE A 68 -11.39 -3.98 10.85
C PHE A 68 -11.56 -5.50 10.73
N SER A 69 -11.59 -6.05 9.52
CA SER A 69 -11.85 -7.47 9.25
C SER A 69 -10.58 -8.32 9.11
N ARG A 70 -9.44 -7.86 9.56
CA ARG A 70 -8.11 -8.49 9.36
C ARG A 70 -8.04 -9.96 9.77
N LYS A 71 -8.71 -10.35 10.86
CA LYS A 71 -8.69 -11.73 11.39
C LYS A 71 -9.64 -12.70 10.67
N THR A 72 -10.58 -12.17 9.88
CA THR A 72 -11.68 -12.95 9.27
C THR A 72 -11.62 -13.01 7.75
N LEU A 73 -10.59 -12.41 7.12
CA LEU A 73 -10.47 -12.43 5.66
C LEU A 73 -10.22 -13.86 5.16
N ASN A 74 -11.23 -14.40 4.50
CA ASN A 74 -11.08 -15.63 3.71
C ASN A 74 -9.98 -15.39 2.64
N PRO A 75 -9.07 -16.34 2.39
CA PRO A 75 -8.05 -16.22 1.35
C PRO A 75 -8.60 -15.81 -0.02
N THR A 76 -9.76 -16.35 -0.42
CA THR A 76 -10.42 -16.00 -1.68
C THR A 76 -10.81 -14.53 -1.71
N PHE A 77 -11.41 -14.01 -0.64
CA PHE A 77 -11.77 -12.60 -0.54
C PHE A 77 -10.54 -11.70 -0.59
N SER A 78 -9.50 -12.05 0.17
CA SER A 78 -8.22 -11.32 0.15
C SER A 78 -7.60 -11.27 -1.25
N ASN A 79 -7.63 -12.37 -2.00
CA ASN A 79 -7.10 -12.43 -3.35
C ASN A 79 -7.87 -11.53 -4.32
N VAL A 80 -9.20 -11.58 -4.30
CA VAL A 80 -10.04 -10.70 -5.11
C VAL A 80 -9.81 -9.23 -4.74
N PHE A 81 -9.75 -8.94 -3.45
CA PHE A 81 -9.57 -7.59 -2.93
C PHE A 81 -8.20 -7.00 -3.31
N ALA A 82 -7.15 -7.83 -3.31
CA ALA A 82 -5.79 -7.45 -3.69
C ALA A 82 -5.62 -7.11 -5.19
N ILE A 83 -6.61 -7.42 -6.03
CA ILE A 83 -6.64 -7.03 -7.44
C ILE A 83 -7.69 -5.93 -7.69
N ALA A 84 -8.89 -6.09 -7.12
CA ALA A 84 -9.99 -5.17 -7.37
C ALA A 84 -9.71 -3.76 -6.84
N VAL A 85 -9.18 -3.64 -5.62
CA VAL A 85 -8.87 -2.33 -5.02
C VAL A 85 -7.77 -1.59 -5.80
N PRO A 86 -6.62 -2.21 -6.13
CA PRO A 86 -5.64 -1.58 -7.00
C PRO A 86 -6.20 -1.15 -8.36
N ALA A 87 -7.01 -1.98 -9.01
CA ALA A 87 -7.63 -1.62 -10.29
C ALA A 87 -8.52 -0.37 -10.16
N LEU A 88 -9.36 -0.31 -9.13
CA LEU A 88 -10.22 0.84 -8.84
C LEU A 88 -9.40 2.11 -8.51
N LEU A 89 -8.34 1.97 -7.71
CA LEU A 89 -7.43 3.09 -7.42
C LEU A 89 -6.69 3.57 -8.67
N GLY A 90 -6.36 2.67 -9.59
CA GLY A 90 -5.82 3.03 -10.91
C GLY A 90 -6.80 3.85 -11.74
N ILE A 91 -8.07 3.45 -11.78
CA ILE A 91 -9.14 4.23 -12.46
C ILE A 91 -9.23 5.64 -11.86
N ILE A 92 -9.24 5.75 -10.54
CA ILE A 92 -9.31 7.04 -9.82
C ILE A 92 -8.09 7.91 -10.09
N LEU A 93 -6.93 7.30 -10.30
CA LEU A 93 -5.67 7.99 -10.59
C LEU A 93 -5.62 8.57 -12.00
N TYR A 94 -6.36 7.99 -12.96
CA TYR A 94 -6.32 8.38 -14.39
C TYR A 94 -6.48 9.88 -14.63
N PRO A 95 -7.50 10.58 -14.08
CA PRO A 95 -7.68 12.02 -14.36
C PRO A 95 -6.45 12.85 -13.96
N THR A 96 -5.83 12.51 -12.83
CA THR A 96 -4.63 13.19 -12.34
C THR A 96 -3.44 12.93 -13.27
N LEU A 97 -3.18 11.68 -13.66
CA LEU A 97 -2.11 11.36 -14.59
C LEU A 97 -2.34 12.01 -15.95
N ASN A 98 -3.57 11.93 -16.47
CA ASN A 98 -3.91 12.54 -17.76
C ASN A 98 -3.69 14.06 -17.74
N TYR A 99 -4.05 14.74 -16.65
CA TYR A 99 -3.78 16.17 -16.49
C TYR A 99 -2.29 16.49 -16.61
N TYR A 100 -1.42 15.79 -15.87
CA TYR A 100 0.02 16.04 -15.90
C TYR A 100 0.65 15.68 -17.27
N LEU A 101 0.23 14.59 -17.88
CA LEU A 101 0.78 14.13 -19.15
C LEU A 101 0.34 15.04 -20.31
N SER A 102 -0.95 15.41 -20.37
CA SER A 102 -1.49 16.29 -21.42
C SER A 102 -0.99 17.74 -21.31
N SER A 103 -0.67 18.19 -20.10
CA SER A 103 -0.09 19.53 -19.84
C SER A 103 1.42 19.60 -20.09
N GLY A 104 2.06 18.55 -20.62
CA GLY A 104 3.52 18.50 -20.82
C GLY A 104 4.33 18.41 -19.52
N MET A 105 3.70 18.07 -18.41
CA MET A 105 4.31 17.95 -17.08
C MET A 105 4.68 16.50 -16.72
N GLY A 106 4.97 15.65 -17.70
CA GLY A 106 5.34 14.24 -17.50
C GLY A 106 6.56 14.04 -16.60
N ASN A 107 7.46 15.03 -16.54
CA ASN A 107 8.60 15.02 -15.63
C ASN A 107 8.18 14.99 -14.15
N ILE A 108 7.05 15.61 -13.76
CA ILE A 108 6.52 15.55 -12.39
C ILE A 108 6.12 14.12 -12.07
N VAL A 109 5.46 13.42 -13.00
CA VAL A 109 5.06 12.02 -12.83
C VAL A 109 6.30 11.13 -12.64
N SER A 110 7.33 11.32 -13.46
CA SER A 110 8.59 10.58 -13.35
C SER A 110 9.30 10.85 -12.02
N MET A 111 9.37 12.11 -11.60
CA MET A 111 9.98 12.50 -10.31
C MET A 111 9.22 11.91 -9.13
N ALA A 112 7.88 11.93 -9.15
CA ALA A 112 7.04 11.31 -8.12
C ALA A 112 7.28 9.79 -8.07
N ALA A 113 7.36 9.11 -9.23
CA ALA A 113 7.65 7.69 -9.30
C ALA A 113 9.05 7.36 -8.73
N MET A 114 10.08 8.10 -9.12
CA MET A 114 11.44 7.92 -8.58
C MET A 114 11.49 8.16 -7.07
N GLY A 115 10.88 9.25 -6.59
CA GLY A 115 10.79 9.55 -5.16
C GLY A 115 10.07 8.43 -4.39
N THR A 116 9.02 7.85 -4.97
CA THR A 116 8.30 6.72 -4.38
C THR A 116 9.21 5.51 -4.23
N VAL A 117 9.98 5.16 -5.27
CA VAL A 117 10.93 4.03 -5.23
C VAL A 117 11.99 4.25 -4.14
N VAL A 118 12.52 5.47 -4.03
CA VAL A 118 13.54 5.81 -3.03
C VAL A 118 12.98 5.73 -1.61
N ILE A 119 11.82 6.35 -1.37
CA ILE A 119 11.20 6.37 -0.02
C ILE A 119 10.74 4.97 0.38
N PHE A 120 9.96 4.30 -0.48
CA PHE A 120 9.46 2.96 -0.21
C PHE A 120 10.60 1.95 -0.06
N GLY A 121 11.54 1.93 -1.00
CA GLY A 121 12.69 1.03 -0.99
C GLY A 121 13.59 1.26 0.23
N GLY A 122 13.91 2.52 0.55
CA GLY A 122 14.69 2.87 1.74
C GLY A 122 14.02 2.41 3.03
N MET A 123 12.71 2.67 3.19
CA MET A 123 11.96 2.25 4.36
C MET A 123 11.77 0.74 4.43
N ALA A 124 11.65 0.06 3.28
CA ALA A 124 11.61 -1.39 3.22
C ALA A 124 12.93 -2.02 3.69
N VAL A 125 14.07 -1.50 3.24
CA VAL A 125 15.39 -1.95 3.71
C VAL A 125 15.55 -1.69 5.21
N LEU A 126 15.21 -0.50 5.68
CA LEU A 126 15.27 -0.16 7.11
C LEU A 126 14.34 -1.06 7.94
N GLY A 127 13.11 -1.33 7.49
CA GLY A 127 12.19 -2.25 8.16
C GLY A 127 12.72 -3.69 8.24
N TRP A 128 13.43 -4.13 7.19
CA TRP A 128 14.01 -5.46 7.14
C TRP A 128 15.18 -5.66 8.10
N VAL A 129 16.07 -4.67 8.23
CA VAL A 129 17.30 -4.79 9.05
C VAL A 129 17.11 -4.30 10.48
N SER A 130 16.13 -3.44 10.74
CA SER A 130 15.96 -2.80 12.05
C SER A 130 15.42 -3.78 13.10
N GLN A 131 15.92 -3.62 14.33
CA GLN A 131 15.45 -4.29 15.54
C GLN A 131 14.38 -3.48 16.29
N VAL A 132 14.14 -2.22 15.87
CA VAL A 132 13.18 -1.32 16.53
C VAL A 132 11.76 -1.76 16.22
N ASN A 133 11.00 -2.18 17.23
CA ASN A 133 9.62 -2.62 17.05
C ASN A 133 8.65 -1.42 17.13
N LEU A 134 8.14 -1.02 15.96
CA LEU A 134 7.15 0.05 15.83
C LEU A 134 5.70 -0.45 15.75
N ASN A 135 5.44 -1.76 15.82
CA ASN A 135 4.09 -2.34 15.66
C ASN A 135 3.07 -1.76 16.65
N ARG A 136 3.51 -1.40 17.86
CA ARG A 136 2.66 -0.72 18.88
C ARG A 136 2.17 0.67 18.46
N TRP A 137 2.79 1.28 17.44
CA TRP A 137 2.37 2.57 16.91
C TRP A 137 1.29 2.47 15.85
N MET A 138 1.07 1.27 15.27
CA MET A 138 0.06 1.06 14.21
C MET A 138 -1.33 1.63 14.54
N PRO A 139 -1.93 1.36 15.71
CA PRO A 139 -3.25 1.92 16.02
C PRO A 139 -3.23 3.45 16.09
N LYS A 140 -2.16 4.04 16.63
CA LYS A 140 -2.02 5.50 16.71
C LYS A 140 -1.90 6.12 15.31
N LEU A 141 -1.05 5.54 14.46
CA LEU A 141 -0.89 5.98 13.07
C LEU A 141 -2.19 5.87 12.28
N PHE A 142 -2.98 4.81 12.53
CA PHE A 142 -4.30 4.65 11.92
C PHE A 142 -5.24 5.81 12.26
N PHE A 143 -5.35 6.18 13.55
CA PHE A 143 -6.20 7.30 13.96
C PHE A 143 -5.67 8.65 13.45
N ILE A 144 -4.35 8.84 13.39
CA ILE A 144 -3.75 10.05 12.79
C ILE A 144 -4.10 10.11 11.30
N LEU A 145 -3.95 9.00 10.58
CA LEU A 145 -4.30 8.93 9.15
C LEU A 145 -5.79 9.22 8.93
N LEU A 146 -6.67 8.66 9.77
CA LEU A 146 -8.11 8.93 9.70
C LEU A 146 -8.40 10.42 9.91
N GLY A 147 -7.75 11.07 10.88
CA GLY A 147 -7.85 12.52 11.11
C GLY A 147 -7.38 13.33 9.90
N ILE A 148 -6.29 12.90 9.24
CA ILE A 148 -5.78 13.54 8.02
C ILE A 148 -6.78 13.38 6.86
N ILE A 149 -7.43 12.23 6.72
CA ILE A 149 -8.47 12.00 5.72
C ILE A 149 -9.64 12.98 5.95
N VAL A 150 -10.10 13.12 7.18
CA VAL A 150 -11.17 14.09 7.54
C VAL A 150 -10.73 15.52 7.20
N LEU A 151 -9.51 15.90 7.58
CA LEU A 151 -8.96 17.22 7.27
C LEU A 151 -8.84 17.44 5.75
N SER A 152 -8.46 16.42 5.00
CA SER A 152 -8.40 16.48 3.54
C SER A 152 -9.78 16.73 2.92
N ILE A 153 -10.80 16.03 3.41
CA ILE A 153 -12.20 16.24 2.97
C ILE A 153 -12.65 17.66 3.29
N LEU A 154 -12.40 18.15 4.51
CA LEU A 154 -12.72 19.51 4.91
C LEU A 154 -12.00 20.54 4.03
N ASN A 155 -10.72 20.29 3.70
CA ASN A 155 -9.97 21.19 2.83
C ASN A 155 -10.55 21.26 1.41
N VAL A 156 -10.95 20.13 0.84
CA VAL A 156 -11.53 20.08 -0.52
C VAL A 156 -12.87 20.84 -0.59
N PHE A 157 -13.73 20.67 0.39
CA PHE A 157 -15.08 21.23 0.34
C PHE A 157 -15.19 22.65 0.92
N PHE A 158 -14.44 22.96 1.97
CA PHE A 158 -14.60 24.21 2.74
C PHE A 158 -13.42 25.17 2.61
N PHE A 159 -12.20 24.72 2.87
CA PHE A 159 -11.05 25.63 2.97
C PHE A 159 -10.43 25.95 1.61
N LYS A 160 -10.29 24.96 0.74
CA LYS A 160 -9.67 25.06 -0.60
C LYS A 160 -8.28 25.71 -0.58
N LEU A 161 -7.53 25.49 0.51
CA LEU A 161 -6.21 26.10 0.72
C LEU A 161 -5.11 25.18 0.21
N THR A 162 -4.32 25.67 -0.74
CA THR A 162 -3.18 24.93 -1.32
C THR A 162 -2.13 24.56 -0.28
N LEU A 163 -1.87 25.48 0.67
CA LEU A 163 -0.91 25.22 1.76
C LEU A 163 -1.36 24.02 2.62
N ILE A 164 -2.65 23.94 2.95
CA ILE A 164 -3.20 22.82 3.71
C ILE A 164 -3.05 21.52 2.91
N SER A 165 -3.34 21.54 1.61
CA SER A 165 -3.13 20.37 0.73
C SER A 165 -1.68 19.92 0.72
N LEU A 166 -0.73 20.84 0.67
CA LEU A 166 0.71 20.56 0.72
C LEU A 166 1.09 19.89 2.04
N LEU A 167 0.67 20.46 3.18
CA LEU A 167 0.97 19.92 4.52
C LEU A 167 0.36 18.52 4.71
N ILE A 168 -0.88 18.32 4.26
CA ILE A 168 -1.55 17.02 4.27
C ILE A 168 -0.73 16.00 3.49
N SER A 169 -0.34 16.32 2.25
CA SER A 169 0.43 15.40 1.41
C SER A 169 1.79 15.06 2.00
N MET A 170 2.49 16.03 2.59
CA MET A 170 3.75 15.78 3.30
C MET A 170 3.55 14.84 4.49
N ALA A 171 2.51 15.08 5.30
CA ALA A 171 2.19 14.23 6.45
C ALA A 171 1.86 12.79 6.02
N VAL A 172 1.06 12.62 4.94
CA VAL A 172 0.72 11.30 4.41
C VAL A 172 1.97 10.56 3.92
N VAL A 173 2.88 11.21 3.19
CA VAL A 173 4.13 10.59 2.74
C VAL A 173 4.94 10.06 3.92
N VAL A 174 5.09 10.85 5.00
CA VAL A 174 5.81 10.42 6.21
C VAL A 174 5.12 9.23 6.87
N ILE A 175 3.80 9.29 7.02
CA ILE A 175 3.03 8.20 7.65
C ILE A 175 3.13 6.91 6.82
N MET A 176 3.01 6.99 5.49
CA MET A 176 3.11 5.82 4.62
C MET A 176 4.54 5.24 4.58
N ALA A 177 5.55 6.08 4.71
CA ALA A 177 6.93 5.64 4.89
C ALA A 177 7.07 4.81 6.19
N ILE A 178 6.50 5.28 7.31
CA ILE A 178 6.49 4.55 8.58
C ILE A 178 5.67 3.25 8.45
N TYR A 179 4.52 3.28 7.78
CA TYR A 179 3.74 2.06 7.51
C TYR A 179 4.54 1.04 6.69
N THR A 180 5.27 1.50 5.66
CA THR A 180 6.15 0.60 4.87
C THR A 180 7.16 -0.10 5.77
N PHE A 181 7.81 0.65 6.67
CA PHE A 181 8.75 0.08 7.64
C PHE A 181 8.08 -1.00 8.52
N ILE A 182 6.90 -0.70 9.07
CA ILE A 182 6.16 -1.62 9.93
C ILE A 182 5.67 -2.85 9.16
N ASP A 183 5.11 -2.67 7.95
CA ASP A 183 4.57 -3.77 7.14
C ASP A 183 5.67 -4.74 6.71
N ILE A 184 6.87 -4.24 6.42
CA ILE A 184 8.05 -5.08 6.13
C ILE A 184 8.52 -5.83 7.37
N GLN A 185 8.51 -5.21 8.57
CA GLN A 185 8.80 -5.92 9.81
C GLN A 185 7.77 -7.03 10.07
N MET A 186 6.49 -6.73 9.89
CA MET A 186 5.42 -7.73 10.06
C MET A 186 5.57 -8.89 9.07
N LEU A 187 6.00 -8.60 7.85
CA LEU A 187 6.28 -9.63 6.85
C LEU A 187 7.50 -10.48 7.24
N ARG A 188 8.59 -9.86 7.70
CA ARG A 188 9.81 -10.54 8.15
C ARG A 188 9.55 -11.42 9.36
N ASP A 189 8.88 -10.88 10.37
CA ASP A 189 8.67 -11.50 11.69
C ASP A 189 7.39 -12.36 11.73
N ARG A 190 6.80 -12.61 10.58
CA ARG A 190 5.60 -13.41 10.41
C ARG A 190 5.78 -14.82 10.97
N ASN A 191 4.78 -15.30 11.74
CA ASN A 191 4.73 -16.71 12.14
C ASN A 191 4.26 -17.56 10.94
N PRO A 192 4.99 -18.64 10.57
CA PRO A 192 4.57 -19.55 9.49
C PRO A 192 3.19 -20.20 9.70
N HIS A 193 2.73 -20.30 10.95
CA HIS A 193 1.41 -20.84 11.31
C HIS A 193 0.26 -19.83 11.21
N ASP A 194 0.56 -18.55 10.96
CA ASP A 194 -0.48 -17.55 10.76
C ASP A 194 -1.16 -17.74 9.39
N ASN A 195 -2.47 -17.86 9.41
CA ASN A 195 -3.29 -18.06 8.22
C ASN A 195 -3.52 -16.76 7.42
N VAL A 196 -2.63 -15.76 7.56
CA VAL A 196 -2.75 -14.51 6.80
C VAL A 196 -2.25 -14.71 5.38
N PRO A 197 -3.09 -14.49 4.35
CA PRO A 197 -2.71 -14.74 2.96
C PRO A 197 -1.65 -13.74 2.46
N ALA A 198 -0.81 -14.17 1.51
CA ALA A 198 0.21 -13.32 0.90
C ALA A 198 -0.37 -12.09 0.19
N SER A 199 -1.56 -12.22 -0.40
CA SER A 199 -2.31 -11.14 -1.04
C SER A 199 -2.66 -10.00 -0.08
N PHE A 200 -2.87 -10.31 1.21
CA PHE A 200 -3.14 -9.28 2.22
C PHE A 200 -1.89 -8.41 2.49
N TYR A 201 -0.72 -9.02 2.68
CA TYR A 201 0.53 -8.28 2.82
C TYR A 201 0.84 -7.46 1.56
N ALA A 202 0.60 -8.06 0.39
CA ALA A 202 0.82 -7.39 -0.88
C ALA A 202 -0.08 -6.17 -1.06
N LEU A 203 -1.35 -6.25 -0.67
CA LEU A 203 -2.27 -5.11 -0.72
C LEU A 203 -1.79 -3.95 0.17
N ASN A 204 -1.34 -4.24 1.40
CA ASN A 204 -0.81 -3.20 2.28
C ASN A 204 0.42 -2.51 1.66
N LEU A 205 1.37 -3.29 1.13
CA LEU A 205 2.56 -2.74 0.46
C LEU A 205 2.17 -1.91 -0.77
N PHE A 206 1.23 -2.40 -1.58
CA PHE A 206 0.69 -1.63 -2.73
C PHE A 206 0.07 -0.30 -2.28
N LEU A 207 -0.74 -0.31 -1.22
CA LEU A 207 -1.37 0.91 -0.71
C LEU A 207 -0.35 1.93 -0.21
N ASN A 208 0.74 1.48 0.40
CA ASN A 208 1.84 2.36 0.80
C ASN A 208 2.51 3.00 -0.42
N ILE A 209 2.86 2.19 -1.45
CA ILE A 209 3.43 2.68 -2.72
C ILE A 209 2.49 3.68 -3.37
N TYR A 210 1.22 3.34 -3.51
CA TYR A 210 0.20 4.18 -4.14
C TYR A 210 0.05 5.53 -3.43
N ASN A 211 -0.09 5.51 -2.10
CA ASN A 211 -0.26 6.75 -1.32
C ASN A 211 0.99 7.63 -1.33
N ILE A 212 2.21 7.05 -1.26
CA ILE A 212 3.45 7.81 -1.41
C ILE A 212 3.48 8.48 -2.79
N PHE A 213 3.19 7.72 -3.85
CA PHE A 213 3.21 8.23 -5.23
C PHE A 213 2.23 9.39 -5.45
N VAL A 214 0.96 9.20 -5.08
CA VAL A 214 -0.09 10.21 -5.28
C VAL A 214 0.21 11.48 -4.50
N ASN A 215 0.70 11.37 -3.27
CA ASN A 215 1.01 12.53 -2.45
C ASN A 215 2.29 13.22 -2.91
N LEU A 216 3.32 12.51 -3.38
CA LEU A 216 4.48 13.12 -4.03
C LEU A 216 4.08 13.85 -5.31
N LEU A 217 3.20 13.26 -6.11
CA LEU A 217 2.67 13.88 -7.32
C LEU A 217 1.95 15.20 -6.98
N ASN A 218 1.15 15.22 -5.90
CA ASN A 218 0.48 16.43 -5.43
C ASN A 218 1.47 17.48 -4.91
N ILE A 219 2.47 17.08 -4.09
CA ILE A 219 3.52 17.98 -3.59
C ILE A 219 4.26 18.64 -4.76
N LEU A 220 4.76 17.83 -5.69
CA LEU A 220 5.53 18.33 -6.84
C LEU A 220 4.68 19.21 -7.77
N GLY A 221 3.39 18.86 -7.92
CA GLY A 221 2.45 19.68 -8.69
C GLY A 221 2.22 21.05 -8.06
N ILE A 222 2.04 21.12 -6.73
CA ILE A 222 1.87 22.38 -6.00
C ILE A 222 3.13 23.25 -6.06
N LEU A 223 4.32 22.66 -5.89
CA LEU A 223 5.59 23.41 -5.87
C LEU A 223 6.00 23.95 -7.24
N ARG A 224 5.42 23.44 -8.32
CA ARG A 224 5.70 23.90 -9.67
C ARG A 224 4.81 25.08 -10.11
N ASN A 225 3.63 25.22 -9.54
CA ASN A 225 2.68 26.31 -9.80
C ASN A 225 3.00 27.55 -8.96
#